data_8e06d992ecd6236f0a0c780b4d4a5a12
#
_entry.id   8e06d992ecd6236f0a0c780b4d4a5a12
#
_cell.length_a   1.000
_cell.length_b   1.000
_cell.length_c   1.000
_cell.angle_alpha   90.00
_cell.angle_beta   90.00
_cell.angle_gamma   90.00
#
_symmetry.space_group_name_H-M   'P 1'
#
loop_
_entity.id
_entity.type
_entity.pdbx_description
1 polymer ?
#
loop_
_entity_poly.entity_id
_entity_poly.type
_entity_poly.pdbx_seq_one_letter_code
_entity_poly.pdbx_strand_id
1 'polypeptide(L)'
;EEKSRNCLQIQNTASGKTETITSKYLIGADGGGSFVRKQMGANLKTLGKAISFLVADIEAPASSLKEGMHFDAGGWQIIDPSGKRPTTFINMTGKKHGTYKNNFRFEFALKDGENFTQMQSPDSIEKLVEPFLKKNSFKILRSTVYKFNSMISEMWRANNTFTIGDATHQTSPFLGQGLNLGIRNTFNLIKKIDLVNKGVSEASILDKYQVECFPDSQFIIKQSLFMGNMLFNVKPHINFLRSIIYFFKGARGSPIDLFPAFVPETITVPNGFKPGKTNQKGYPMYNFMTKE
;
A
#
# COMPACT_ATOMS: atom_id res chain seq x y z
N GLU A 1 -22.82 -7.50 33.56
CA GLU A 1 -21.54 -7.68 32.84
C GLU A 1 -21.66 -8.45 31.51
N GLU A 2 -22.86 -8.86 31.10
CA GLU A 2 -23.14 -9.60 29.86
C GLU A 2 -23.33 -8.71 28.62
N LYS A 3 -23.11 -7.41 28.72
CA LYS A 3 -23.63 -6.37 27.81
C LYS A 3 -22.88 -6.09 26.52
N SER A 4 -21.85 -6.82 26.12
CA SER A 4 -21.19 -6.51 24.85
C SER A 4 -20.48 -7.70 24.20
N ARG A 5 -21.21 -8.76 23.94
CA ARG A 5 -20.73 -9.82 23.05
C ARG A 5 -21.11 -9.49 21.60
N ASN A 6 -20.18 -9.62 20.69
CA ASN A 6 -20.45 -9.58 19.27
C ASN A 6 -21.09 -10.90 18.86
N CYS A 7 -22.11 -10.82 18.00
CA CYS A 7 -22.81 -11.96 17.43
C CYS A 7 -22.64 -11.91 15.89
N LEU A 8 -21.98 -12.92 15.33
CA LEU A 8 -21.78 -13.05 13.89
C LEU A 8 -22.53 -14.24 13.35
N GLN A 9 -23.26 -14.03 12.26
CA GLN A 9 -23.72 -15.11 11.41
C GLN A 9 -22.70 -15.37 10.32
N ILE A 10 -22.21 -16.61 10.25
CA ILE A 10 -21.30 -17.06 9.20
C ILE A 10 -21.98 -18.16 8.38
N GLN A 11 -21.71 -18.19 7.10
CA GLN A 11 -22.18 -19.21 6.20
C GLN A 11 -21.02 -20.01 5.62
N ASN A 12 -21.06 -21.31 5.76
CA ASN A 12 -20.14 -22.20 5.05
C ASN A 12 -20.47 -22.17 3.55
N THR A 13 -19.55 -21.67 2.74
CA THR A 13 -19.76 -21.48 1.29
C THR A 13 -19.93 -22.79 0.52
N ALA A 14 -19.40 -23.90 1.02
CA ALA A 14 -19.50 -25.21 0.37
C ALA A 14 -20.82 -25.91 0.71
N SER A 15 -21.25 -25.85 1.98
CA SER A 15 -22.46 -26.55 2.45
C SER A 15 -23.71 -25.67 2.52
N GLY A 16 -23.58 -24.35 2.44
CA GLY A 16 -24.66 -23.39 2.65
C GLY A 16 -25.13 -23.27 4.10
N LYS A 17 -24.57 -24.08 5.02
CA LYS A 17 -24.98 -24.09 6.43
C LYS A 17 -24.58 -22.80 7.12
N THR A 18 -25.53 -22.20 7.81
CA THR A 18 -25.31 -20.99 8.62
C THR A 18 -25.17 -21.36 10.08
N GLU A 19 -24.22 -20.70 10.76
CA GLU A 19 -24.03 -20.81 12.20
C GLU A 19 -23.76 -19.44 12.82
N THR A 20 -24.03 -19.34 14.13
CA THR A 20 -23.83 -18.10 14.88
C THR A 20 -22.63 -18.24 15.81
N ILE A 21 -21.68 -17.31 15.69
CA ILE A 21 -20.51 -17.22 16.56
C ILE A 21 -20.67 -16.02 17.48
N THR A 22 -20.41 -16.22 18.76
CA THR A 22 -20.35 -15.12 19.74
C THR A 22 -18.92 -14.90 20.22
N SER A 23 -18.50 -13.62 20.31
CA SER A 23 -17.16 -13.26 20.75
C SER A 23 -17.17 -12.01 21.63
N LYS A 24 -16.18 -11.90 22.53
CA LYS A 24 -15.97 -10.68 23.33
C LYS A 24 -15.51 -9.52 22.43
N TYR A 25 -14.63 -9.80 21.50
CA TYR A 25 -14.12 -8.81 20.54
C TYR A 25 -14.32 -9.29 19.10
N LEU A 26 -14.63 -8.35 18.22
CA LEU A 26 -14.67 -8.56 16.77
C LEU A 26 -13.66 -7.64 16.11
N ILE A 27 -12.80 -8.19 15.26
CA ILE A 27 -11.77 -7.41 14.54
C ILE A 27 -12.02 -7.60 13.04
N GLY A 28 -12.44 -6.54 12.37
CA GLY A 28 -12.59 -6.47 10.92
C GLY A 28 -11.23 -6.23 10.23
N ALA A 29 -10.69 -7.30 9.63
CA ALA A 29 -9.52 -7.28 8.77
C ALA A 29 -9.90 -7.60 7.32
N ASP A 30 -11.09 -7.20 6.90
CA ASP A 30 -11.83 -7.62 5.71
C ASP A 30 -11.64 -6.65 4.51
N GLY A 31 -10.55 -5.87 4.55
CA GLY A 31 -10.06 -5.07 3.44
C GLY A 31 -10.85 -3.80 3.16
N GLY A 32 -10.52 -3.14 2.05
CA GLY A 32 -11.06 -1.81 1.72
C GLY A 32 -12.57 -1.75 1.58
N GLY A 33 -13.22 -2.84 1.18
CA GLY A 33 -14.68 -2.98 1.09
C GLY A 33 -15.38 -3.31 2.40
N SER A 34 -14.66 -3.37 3.50
CA SER A 34 -15.02 -3.92 4.82
C SER A 34 -16.49 -3.94 5.14
N PHE A 35 -17.01 -5.14 5.36
CA PHE A 35 -18.37 -5.38 5.88
C PHE A 35 -18.45 -4.93 7.34
N VAL A 36 -17.46 -5.30 8.16
CA VAL A 36 -17.43 -4.96 9.58
C VAL A 36 -17.47 -3.44 9.77
N ARG A 37 -16.66 -2.67 9.04
CA ARG A 37 -16.69 -1.20 9.09
C ARG A 37 -18.09 -0.65 8.77
N LYS A 38 -18.75 -1.17 7.75
CA LYS A 38 -20.11 -0.76 7.37
C LYS A 38 -21.13 -1.07 8.46
N GLN A 39 -21.02 -2.24 9.09
CA GLN A 39 -21.91 -2.61 10.21
C GLN A 39 -21.68 -1.74 11.44
N MET A 40 -20.47 -1.23 11.65
CA MET A 40 -20.16 -0.23 12.69
C MET A 40 -20.76 1.14 12.37
N GLY A 41 -21.31 1.38 11.18
CA GLY A 41 -21.74 2.71 10.72
C GLY A 41 -20.59 3.65 10.40
N ALA A 42 -19.38 3.13 10.25
CA ALA A 42 -18.19 3.93 10.02
C ALA A 42 -17.97 4.23 8.52
N ASN A 43 -17.80 5.51 8.21
CA ASN A 43 -17.51 5.98 6.86
C ASN A 43 -16.00 6.16 6.63
N LEU A 44 -15.60 6.07 5.34
CA LEU A 44 -14.26 6.42 4.91
C LEU A 44 -14.23 7.88 4.47
N LYS A 45 -13.32 8.64 5.06
CA LYS A 45 -12.98 9.99 4.63
C LYS A 45 -11.91 9.93 3.54
N THR A 46 -12.19 10.52 2.40
CA THR A 46 -11.23 10.65 1.30
C THR A 46 -10.21 11.74 1.64
N LEU A 47 -8.92 11.41 1.55
CA LEU A 47 -7.82 12.34 1.79
C LEU A 47 -7.22 12.91 0.49
N GLY A 48 -7.53 12.32 -0.66
CA GLY A 48 -7.11 12.78 -1.96
C GLY A 48 -7.72 12.00 -3.12
N LYS A 49 -7.53 12.51 -4.34
CA LYS A 49 -8.05 11.88 -5.55
C LYS A 49 -7.43 10.50 -5.72
N ALA A 50 -8.27 9.51 -6.01
CA ALA A 50 -7.79 8.18 -6.36
C ALA A 50 -7.00 8.23 -7.68
N ILE A 51 -5.94 7.42 -7.75
CA ILE A 51 -5.12 7.26 -8.95
C ILE A 51 -5.31 5.84 -9.46
N SER A 52 -5.56 5.71 -10.75
CA SER A 52 -5.72 4.41 -11.40
C SER A 52 -4.48 4.06 -12.19
N PHE A 53 -4.06 2.79 -12.11
CA PHE A 53 -2.95 2.25 -12.86
C PHE A 53 -3.39 1.01 -13.62
N LEU A 54 -2.99 0.92 -14.88
CA LEU A 54 -2.95 -0.34 -15.60
C LEU A 54 -1.67 -1.07 -15.20
N VAL A 55 -1.80 -2.24 -14.63
CA VAL A 55 -0.70 -3.15 -14.32
C VAL A 55 -0.70 -4.27 -15.36
N ALA A 56 0.40 -4.43 -16.08
CA ALA A 56 0.59 -5.47 -17.07
C ALA A 56 1.81 -6.32 -16.68
N ASP A 57 1.57 -7.61 -16.45
CA ASP A 57 2.61 -8.62 -16.26
C ASP A 57 2.92 -9.27 -17.61
N ILE A 58 4.18 -9.22 -18.00
CA ILE A 58 4.65 -9.60 -19.33
C ILE A 58 5.80 -10.58 -19.23
N GLU A 59 5.73 -11.66 -19.99
CA GLU A 59 6.83 -12.60 -20.21
C GLU A 59 7.56 -12.22 -21.50
N ALA A 60 8.87 -12.00 -21.40
CA ALA A 60 9.71 -11.70 -22.55
C ALA A 60 11.17 -12.07 -22.30
N PRO A 61 11.95 -12.48 -23.30
CA PRO A 61 13.39 -12.62 -23.16
C PRO A 61 14.04 -11.27 -22.83
N ALA A 62 15.10 -11.27 -22.03
CA ALA A 62 15.82 -10.04 -21.69
C ALA A 62 16.32 -9.27 -22.94
N SER A 63 16.65 -9.99 -24.02
CA SER A 63 17.04 -9.44 -25.32
C SER A 63 15.92 -8.66 -26.04
N SER A 64 14.68 -8.77 -25.55
CA SER A 64 13.53 -8.01 -26.07
C SER A 64 13.47 -6.60 -25.52
N LEU A 65 14.15 -6.32 -24.40
CA LEU A 65 14.24 -4.97 -23.85
C LEU A 65 14.99 -4.07 -24.82
N LYS A 66 14.45 -2.88 -25.05
CA LYS A 66 15.11 -1.86 -25.87
C LYS A 66 16.26 -1.20 -25.10
N GLU A 67 17.17 -0.59 -25.83
CA GLU A 67 18.32 0.10 -25.30
C GLU A 67 17.94 1.15 -24.24
N GLY A 68 18.71 1.26 -23.16
CA GLY A 68 18.41 2.16 -22.04
C GLY A 68 17.58 1.52 -20.91
N MET A 69 17.09 0.30 -21.10
CA MET A 69 16.38 -0.47 -20.08
C MET A 69 17.37 -1.36 -19.33
N HIS A 70 18.08 -0.77 -18.36
CA HIS A 70 19.07 -1.49 -17.56
C HIS A 70 18.63 -1.60 -16.11
N PHE A 71 18.47 -2.83 -15.65
CA PHE A 71 18.25 -3.07 -14.24
C PHE A 71 18.58 -4.51 -13.89
N ASP A 72 19.00 -4.69 -12.67
CA ASP A 72 19.27 -5.99 -12.09
C ASP A 72 17.96 -6.76 -11.79
N ALA A 73 18.06 -8.07 -11.66
CA ALA A 73 16.93 -8.90 -11.23
C ALA A 73 16.36 -8.40 -9.89
N GLY A 74 15.05 -8.16 -9.85
CA GLY A 74 14.38 -7.55 -8.72
C GLY A 74 14.45 -6.01 -8.69
N GLY A 75 15.04 -5.40 -9.73
CA GLY A 75 15.14 -3.94 -9.86
C GLY A 75 13.79 -3.29 -10.14
N TRP A 76 13.67 -2.06 -9.67
CA TRP A 76 12.51 -1.19 -9.87
C TRP A 76 12.99 0.16 -10.39
N GLN A 77 12.31 0.69 -11.40
CA GLN A 77 12.61 2.02 -11.94
C GLN A 77 11.36 2.74 -12.44
N ILE A 78 11.39 4.06 -12.44
CA ILE A 78 10.41 4.90 -13.13
C ILE A 78 11.01 5.30 -14.47
N ILE A 79 10.29 4.94 -15.54
CA ILE A 79 10.69 5.24 -16.91
C ILE A 79 9.94 6.48 -17.35
N ASP A 80 10.65 7.36 -18.09
CA ASP A 80 10.10 8.60 -18.64
C ASP A 80 9.34 9.43 -17.59
N PRO A 81 9.99 9.77 -16.45
CA PRO A 81 9.32 10.49 -15.36
C PRO A 81 8.84 11.89 -15.76
N SER A 82 9.44 12.48 -16.79
CA SER A 82 9.03 13.79 -17.38
C SER A 82 8.10 13.66 -18.57
N GLY A 83 7.83 12.43 -19.03
CA GLY A 83 7.03 12.17 -20.22
C GLY A 83 5.53 12.30 -20.02
N LYS A 84 4.81 12.01 -21.11
CA LYS A 84 3.34 12.09 -21.14
C LYS A 84 2.65 11.04 -20.26
N ARG A 85 3.38 9.97 -19.91
CA ARG A 85 2.89 8.87 -19.08
C ARG A 85 4.06 8.24 -18.30
N PRO A 86 4.41 8.78 -17.14
CA PRO A 86 5.40 8.14 -16.29
C PRO A 86 4.97 6.70 -16.00
N THR A 87 5.92 5.77 -16.16
CA THR A 87 5.66 4.33 -16.09
C THR A 87 6.58 3.70 -15.09
N THR A 88 6.05 2.88 -14.20
CA THR A 88 6.85 2.03 -13.34
C THR A 88 7.19 0.75 -14.08
N PHE A 89 8.44 0.34 -14.01
CA PHE A 89 8.93 -0.91 -14.57
C PHE A 89 9.64 -1.73 -13.48
N ILE A 90 9.28 -2.99 -13.38
CA ILE A 90 9.79 -3.89 -12.34
C ILE A 90 10.26 -5.17 -13.01
N ASN A 91 11.52 -5.52 -12.79
CA ASN A 91 12.04 -6.82 -13.15
C ASN A 91 11.67 -7.84 -12.06
N MET A 92 10.69 -8.67 -12.32
CA MET A 92 10.26 -9.73 -11.43
C MET A 92 11.09 -11.02 -11.59
N THR A 93 12.10 -11.01 -12.47
CA THR A 93 13.01 -12.13 -12.68
C THR A 93 13.86 -12.33 -11.43
N GLY A 94 13.71 -13.45 -10.76
CA GLY A 94 14.45 -13.78 -9.54
C GLY A 94 15.22 -15.08 -9.67
N LYS A 95 16.48 -15.11 -9.21
CA LYS A 95 17.27 -16.36 -9.13
C LYS A 95 16.67 -17.38 -8.16
N LYS A 96 15.88 -16.94 -7.16
CA LYS A 96 15.32 -17.80 -6.10
C LYS A 96 13.93 -18.39 -6.40
N HIS A 97 13.19 -17.84 -7.33
CA HIS A 97 11.83 -18.28 -7.65
C HIS A 97 11.78 -18.70 -9.11
N GLY A 98 12.18 -19.93 -9.41
CA GLY A 98 12.26 -20.49 -10.77
C GLY A 98 11.01 -20.38 -11.65
N THR A 99 9.91 -19.84 -11.12
CA THR A 99 8.63 -19.57 -11.80
C THR A 99 8.58 -18.21 -12.50
N TYR A 100 9.50 -17.28 -12.23
CA TYR A 100 9.44 -15.90 -12.75
C TYR A 100 10.60 -15.55 -13.68
N LYS A 101 11.13 -16.51 -14.43
CA LYS A 101 12.14 -16.23 -15.43
C LYS A 101 11.54 -15.35 -16.53
N ASN A 102 12.20 -14.22 -16.81
CA ASN A 102 11.83 -13.30 -17.89
C ASN A 102 10.46 -12.61 -17.72
N ASN A 103 10.01 -12.40 -16.50
CA ASN A 103 8.76 -11.69 -16.22
C ASN A 103 9.03 -10.24 -15.82
N PHE A 104 8.30 -9.37 -16.47
CA PHE A 104 8.38 -7.93 -16.27
C PHE A 104 7.00 -7.39 -15.91
N ARG A 105 6.96 -6.45 -14.99
CA ARG A 105 5.74 -5.70 -14.67
C ARG A 105 5.89 -4.27 -15.14
N PHE A 106 4.90 -3.81 -15.90
CA PHE A 106 4.72 -2.41 -16.23
C PHE A 106 3.50 -1.87 -15.51
N GLU A 107 3.62 -0.68 -14.95
CA GLU A 107 2.53 0.02 -14.29
C GLU A 107 2.37 1.40 -14.94
N PHE A 108 1.28 1.58 -15.67
CA PHE A 108 0.97 2.80 -16.42
C PHE A 108 -0.08 3.61 -15.68
N ALA A 109 0.25 4.83 -15.28
CA ALA A 109 -0.74 5.75 -14.73
C ALA A 109 -1.81 6.05 -15.77
N LEU A 110 -3.07 5.84 -15.44
CA LEU A 110 -4.20 6.15 -16.31
C LEU A 110 -4.55 7.62 -16.22
N LYS A 111 -4.86 8.21 -17.38
CA LYS A 111 -5.32 9.58 -17.48
C LYS A 111 -6.81 9.69 -17.18
N ASP A 112 -7.24 10.88 -16.78
CA ASP A 112 -8.66 11.15 -16.60
C ASP A 112 -9.42 10.89 -17.91
N GLY A 113 -10.53 10.15 -17.83
CA GLY A 113 -11.39 9.82 -18.96
C GLY A 113 -10.99 8.57 -19.75
N GLU A 114 -9.84 7.94 -19.45
CA GLU A 114 -9.50 6.67 -20.10
C GLU A 114 -10.42 5.53 -19.64
N ASN A 115 -10.93 4.77 -20.60
CA ASN A 115 -11.82 3.63 -20.33
C ASN A 115 -11.00 2.43 -19.85
N PHE A 116 -11.30 1.94 -18.66
CA PHE A 116 -10.54 0.86 -18.02
C PHE A 116 -10.55 -0.45 -18.83
N THR A 117 -11.70 -0.81 -19.39
CA THR A 117 -11.83 -2.03 -20.21
C THR A 117 -10.99 -1.94 -21.48
N GLN A 118 -11.05 -0.78 -22.15
CA GLN A 118 -10.25 -0.54 -23.35
C GLN A 118 -8.75 -0.56 -23.04
N MET A 119 -8.33 0.05 -21.92
CA MET A 119 -6.93 0.09 -21.55
C MET A 119 -6.35 -1.30 -21.19
N GLN A 120 -7.20 -2.24 -20.78
CA GLN A 120 -6.80 -3.63 -20.52
C GLN A 120 -6.76 -4.51 -21.78
N SER A 121 -7.18 -4.00 -22.95
CA SER A 121 -7.11 -4.79 -24.18
C SER A 121 -5.67 -5.07 -24.59
N PRO A 122 -5.38 -6.23 -25.22
CA PRO A 122 -4.06 -6.55 -25.72
C PRO A 122 -3.47 -5.45 -26.61
N ASP A 123 -4.25 -4.90 -27.54
CA ASP A 123 -3.82 -3.84 -28.46
C ASP A 123 -3.39 -2.56 -27.72
N SER A 124 -4.09 -2.20 -26.63
CA SER A 124 -3.72 -1.04 -25.82
C SER A 124 -2.43 -1.29 -25.05
N ILE A 125 -2.26 -2.48 -24.52
CA ILE A 125 -1.05 -2.88 -23.78
C ILE A 125 0.14 -2.93 -24.73
N GLU A 126 0.00 -3.52 -25.91
CA GLU A 126 1.05 -3.56 -26.94
C GLU A 126 1.56 -2.16 -27.29
N LYS A 127 0.65 -1.22 -27.53
CA LYS A 127 0.99 0.20 -27.80
C LYS A 127 1.73 0.86 -26.64
N LEU A 128 1.36 0.51 -25.38
CA LEU A 128 1.97 1.08 -24.19
C LEU A 128 3.37 0.51 -23.92
N VAL A 129 3.61 -0.76 -24.22
CA VAL A 129 4.91 -1.42 -24.00
C VAL A 129 5.85 -1.30 -25.21
N GLU A 130 5.35 -0.97 -26.40
CA GLU A 130 6.16 -0.81 -27.63
C GLU A 130 7.38 0.12 -27.46
N PRO A 131 7.34 1.21 -26.70
CA PRO A 131 8.55 2.00 -26.43
C PRO A 131 9.66 1.25 -25.72
N PHE A 132 9.33 0.20 -24.98
CA PHE A 132 10.23 -0.51 -24.04
C PHE A 132 10.61 -1.91 -24.51
N LEU A 133 9.76 -2.57 -25.28
CA LEU A 133 9.95 -3.93 -25.78
C LEU A 133 9.95 -3.99 -27.30
N LYS A 134 10.69 -4.95 -27.85
CA LYS A 134 10.66 -5.24 -29.28
C LYS A 134 9.30 -5.83 -29.64
N LYS A 135 8.76 -5.41 -30.78
CA LYS A 135 7.45 -5.89 -31.30
C LYS A 135 7.47 -7.41 -31.46
N ASN A 136 6.35 -8.04 -31.15
CA ASN A 136 6.16 -9.50 -31.26
C ASN A 136 7.15 -10.36 -30.48
N SER A 137 7.82 -9.80 -29.46
CA SER A 137 8.82 -10.51 -28.67
C SER A 137 8.37 -10.84 -27.24
N PHE A 138 7.11 -10.62 -26.92
CA PHE A 138 6.58 -10.75 -25.57
C PHE A 138 5.19 -11.36 -25.57
N LYS A 139 4.80 -11.88 -24.40
CA LYS A 139 3.48 -12.43 -24.10
C LYS A 139 2.89 -11.70 -22.90
N ILE A 140 1.67 -11.20 -23.03
CA ILE A 140 0.92 -10.64 -21.91
C ILE A 140 0.41 -11.81 -21.05
N LEU A 141 0.85 -11.88 -19.80
CA LEU A 141 0.42 -12.91 -18.85
C LEU A 141 -0.85 -12.48 -18.12
N ARG A 142 -0.90 -11.20 -17.75
CA ARG A 142 -2.01 -10.64 -16.99
C ARG A 142 -2.07 -9.14 -17.23
N SER A 143 -3.29 -8.62 -17.25
CA SER A 143 -3.54 -7.18 -17.18
C SER A 143 -4.68 -6.88 -16.23
N THR A 144 -4.56 -5.81 -15.48
CA THR A 144 -5.64 -5.35 -14.60
C THR A 144 -5.49 -3.87 -14.28
N VAL A 145 -6.62 -3.20 -14.10
CA VAL A 145 -6.62 -1.82 -13.62
C VAL A 145 -6.87 -1.82 -12.13
N TYR A 146 -5.93 -1.25 -11.38
CA TYR A 146 -6.06 -0.97 -9.95
C TYR A 146 -6.41 0.49 -9.73
N LYS A 147 -7.42 0.73 -8.91
CA LYS A 147 -7.74 2.05 -8.39
C LYS A 147 -7.21 2.18 -6.97
N PHE A 148 -6.19 2.98 -6.80
CA PHE A 148 -5.58 3.24 -5.50
C PHE A 148 -6.29 4.40 -4.82
N ASN A 149 -7.01 4.08 -3.76
CA ASN A 149 -7.67 5.06 -2.93
C ASN A 149 -6.72 5.55 -1.82
N SER A 150 -6.99 6.75 -1.32
CA SER A 150 -6.32 7.31 -0.16
C SER A 150 -7.41 7.79 0.79
N MET A 151 -7.78 6.90 1.70
CA MET A 151 -8.95 7.04 2.57
C MET A 151 -8.61 6.59 3.98
N ILE A 152 -9.32 7.14 4.96
CA ILE A 152 -9.20 6.75 6.36
C ILE A 152 -10.60 6.73 7.00
N SER A 153 -10.86 5.71 7.81
CA SER A 153 -12.11 5.63 8.57
C SER A 153 -12.11 6.68 9.69
N GLU A 154 -13.25 7.30 9.90
CA GLU A 154 -13.45 8.26 10.99
C GLU A 154 -13.68 7.55 12.33
N MET A 155 -14.09 6.28 12.29
CA MET A 155 -14.32 5.46 13.47
C MET A 155 -13.65 4.09 13.31
N TRP A 156 -12.75 3.76 14.23
CA TRP A 156 -11.97 2.52 14.23
C TRP A 156 -12.44 1.52 15.28
N ARG A 157 -13.28 1.99 16.19
CA ARG A 157 -13.88 1.21 17.27
C ARG A 157 -15.35 1.57 17.44
N ALA A 158 -16.20 0.57 17.59
CA ALA A 158 -17.57 0.68 18.10
C ALA A 158 -17.76 -0.41 19.15
N ASN A 159 -17.89 -0.03 20.43
CA ASN A 159 -17.95 -0.96 21.55
C ASN A 159 -16.74 -1.93 21.56
N ASN A 160 -16.99 -3.23 21.34
CA ASN A 160 -15.97 -4.28 21.27
C ASN A 160 -15.66 -4.72 19.84
N THR A 161 -16.09 -3.93 18.84
CA THR A 161 -15.80 -4.14 17.43
C THR A 161 -14.73 -3.14 16.97
N PHE A 162 -13.74 -3.63 16.23
CA PHE A 162 -12.62 -2.85 15.74
C PHE A 162 -12.38 -3.13 14.26
N THR A 163 -11.74 -2.18 13.56
CA THR A 163 -11.20 -2.40 12.21
C THR A 163 -9.68 -2.22 12.22
N ILE A 164 -8.98 -2.96 11.34
CA ILE A 164 -7.52 -2.91 11.14
C ILE A 164 -7.17 -2.96 9.66
N GLY A 165 -5.95 -2.55 9.32
CA GLY A 165 -5.43 -2.58 7.95
C GLY A 165 -6.32 -1.80 6.98
N ASP A 166 -6.53 -2.33 5.76
CA ASP A 166 -7.30 -1.67 4.71
C ASP A 166 -8.80 -1.50 5.08
N ALA A 167 -9.30 -2.25 6.05
CA ALA A 167 -10.64 -2.01 6.60
C ALA A 167 -10.75 -0.65 7.30
N THR A 168 -9.64 -0.16 7.84
CA THR A 168 -9.54 1.12 8.55
C THR A 168 -9.00 2.24 7.67
N HIS A 169 -7.98 1.97 6.86
CA HIS A 169 -7.33 2.98 6.02
C HIS A 169 -6.76 2.36 4.75
N GLN A 170 -6.93 3.07 3.65
CA GLN A 170 -6.39 2.73 2.35
C GLN A 170 -5.35 3.77 1.96
N THR A 171 -4.17 3.33 1.55
CA THR A 171 -3.11 4.21 1.09
C THR A 171 -2.67 3.85 -0.32
N SER A 172 -2.32 4.86 -1.09
CA SER A 172 -1.67 4.65 -2.38
C SER A 172 -0.30 3.97 -2.21
N PRO A 173 0.20 3.22 -3.21
CA PRO A 173 1.37 2.35 -3.04
C PRO A 173 2.71 3.08 -3.08
N PHE A 174 2.74 4.39 -3.32
CA PHE A 174 3.95 5.13 -3.66
C PHE A 174 5.04 5.15 -2.59
N LEU A 175 4.71 4.91 -1.33
CA LEU A 175 5.68 4.74 -0.24
C LEU A 175 5.83 3.29 0.20
N GLY A 176 5.04 2.34 -0.34
CA GLY A 176 5.07 0.94 0.09
C GLY A 176 4.68 0.72 1.56
N GLN A 177 3.98 1.66 2.20
CA GLN A 177 3.75 1.67 3.65
C GLN A 177 2.43 1.06 4.09
N GLY A 178 1.51 0.68 3.18
CA GLY A 178 0.17 0.18 3.56
C GLY A 178 0.22 -1.03 4.47
N LEU A 179 0.98 -2.06 4.10
CA LEU A 179 1.17 -3.26 4.92
C LEU A 179 1.83 -2.95 6.27
N ASN A 180 2.91 -2.18 6.25
CA ASN A 180 3.63 -1.81 7.47
C ASN A 180 2.75 -1.03 8.45
N LEU A 181 1.95 -0.11 7.94
CA LEU A 181 1.00 0.68 8.71
C LEU A 181 -0.06 -0.23 9.34
N GLY A 182 -0.65 -1.15 8.56
CA GLY A 182 -1.61 -2.12 9.05
C GLY A 182 -1.05 -3.00 10.16
N ILE A 183 0.19 -3.49 10.01
CA ILE A 183 0.88 -4.30 11.03
C ILE A 183 1.07 -3.48 12.31
N ARG A 184 1.60 -2.25 12.23
CA ARG A 184 1.82 -1.40 13.42
C ARG A 184 0.52 -1.15 14.18
N ASN A 185 -0.54 -0.80 13.47
CA ASN A 185 -1.84 -0.53 14.09
C ASN A 185 -2.44 -1.79 14.72
N THR A 186 -2.26 -2.96 14.08
CA THR A 186 -2.68 -4.24 14.64
C THR A 186 -1.96 -4.55 15.95
N PHE A 187 -0.63 -4.38 15.99
CA PHE A 187 0.12 -4.57 17.23
C PHE A 187 -0.32 -3.65 18.36
N ASN A 188 -0.60 -2.38 18.04
CA ASN A 188 -1.12 -1.43 19.02
C ASN A 188 -2.45 -1.91 19.63
N LEU A 189 -3.39 -2.34 18.78
CA LEU A 189 -4.69 -2.85 19.24
C LEU A 189 -4.56 -4.15 20.07
N ILE A 190 -3.84 -5.14 19.53
CA ILE A 190 -3.72 -6.47 20.18
C ILE A 190 -3.06 -6.36 21.55
N LYS A 191 -2.02 -5.52 21.69
CA LYS A 191 -1.40 -5.26 22.99
C LYS A 191 -2.42 -4.72 24.01
N LYS A 192 -3.28 -3.80 23.61
CA LYS A 192 -4.31 -3.24 24.48
C LYS A 192 -5.36 -4.28 24.88
N ILE A 193 -5.80 -5.10 23.92
CA ILE A 193 -6.73 -6.21 24.19
C ILE A 193 -6.11 -7.20 25.18
N ASP A 194 -4.84 -7.53 25.00
CA ASP A 194 -4.11 -8.45 25.93
C ASP A 194 -4.05 -7.89 27.35
N LEU A 195 -3.73 -6.60 27.51
CA LEU A 195 -3.70 -5.95 28.82
C LEU A 195 -5.07 -5.99 29.53
N VAL A 196 -6.14 -5.76 28.78
CA VAL A 196 -7.52 -5.83 29.31
C VAL A 196 -7.89 -7.27 29.68
N ASN A 197 -7.55 -8.24 28.83
CA ASN A 197 -7.84 -9.65 29.11
C ASN A 197 -7.07 -10.22 30.30
N LYS A 198 -5.87 -9.70 30.56
CA LYS A 198 -5.06 -10.04 31.74
C LYS A 198 -5.47 -9.29 33.02
N GLY A 199 -6.44 -8.38 32.93
CA GLY A 199 -6.84 -7.53 34.05
C GLY A 199 -5.79 -6.49 34.48
N VAL A 200 -4.78 -6.24 33.64
CA VAL A 200 -3.71 -5.26 33.91
C VAL A 200 -4.19 -3.83 33.62
N SER A 201 -5.13 -3.68 32.73
CA SER A 201 -5.73 -2.37 32.35
C SER A 201 -7.23 -2.47 32.22
N GLU A 202 -7.89 -1.35 32.44
CA GLU A 202 -9.32 -1.21 32.18
C GLU A 202 -9.63 -1.18 30.68
N ALA A 203 -10.89 -1.48 30.35
CA ALA A 203 -11.38 -1.49 28.95
C ALA A 203 -11.26 -0.13 28.25
N SER A 204 -11.19 0.96 29.01
CA SER A 204 -10.98 2.33 28.50
C SER A 204 -9.67 2.51 27.75
N ILE A 205 -8.64 1.67 28.01
CA ILE A 205 -7.38 1.70 27.25
C ILE A 205 -7.60 1.44 25.74
N LEU A 206 -8.66 0.70 25.38
CA LEU A 206 -9.00 0.40 23.99
C LEU A 206 -9.41 1.63 23.19
N ASP A 207 -9.86 2.71 23.85
CA ASP A 207 -10.15 3.99 23.20
C ASP A 207 -8.90 4.68 22.69
N LYS A 208 -7.75 4.35 23.29
CA LYS A 208 -6.45 4.89 22.87
C LYS A 208 -5.98 4.35 21.51
N TYR A 209 -6.53 3.21 21.04
CA TYR A 209 -6.13 2.62 19.75
C TYR A 209 -6.24 3.63 18.61
N GLN A 210 -7.42 4.21 18.41
CA GLN A 210 -7.61 5.20 17.34
C GLN A 210 -6.83 6.49 17.62
N VAL A 211 -6.85 6.97 18.84
CA VAL A 211 -6.16 8.23 19.23
C VAL A 211 -4.68 8.18 18.93
N GLU A 212 -4.04 7.04 19.20
CA GLU A 212 -2.59 6.86 19.00
C GLU A 212 -2.23 6.58 17.53
N CYS A 213 -3.06 5.81 16.82
CA CYS A 213 -2.71 5.35 15.47
C CYS A 213 -3.20 6.28 14.35
N PHE A 214 -4.27 7.05 14.57
CA PHE A 214 -4.88 7.88 13.54
C PHE A 214 -3.95 8.97 12.98
N PRO A 215 -3.22 9.75 13.81
CA PRO A 215 -2.34 10.81 13.32
C PRO A 215 -1.24 10.30 12.40
N ASP A 216 -0.56 9.22 12.79
CA ASP A 216 0.49 8.57 11.99
C ASP A 216 -0.09 8.01 10.69
N SER A 217 -1.23 7.34 10.75
CA SER A 217 -1.90 6.80 9.57
C SER A 217 -2.28 7.90 8.59
N GLN A 218 -2.86 8.99 9.07
CA GLN A 218 -3.23 10.12 8.22
C GLN A 218 -1.98 10.79 7.60
N PHE A 219 -0.91 10.91 8.37
CA PHE A 219 0.35 11.45 7.88
C PHE A 219 0.92 10.61 6.75
N ILE A 220 1.06 9.30 6.94
CA ILE A 220 1.58 8.37 5.93
C ILE A 220 0.75 8.39 4.65
N ILE A 221 -0.58 8.41 4.75
CA ILE A 221 -1.47 8.50 3.59
C ILE A 221 -1.25 9.81 2.82
N LYS A 222 -1.15 10.94 3.53
CA LYS A 222 -0.89 12.24 2.90
C LYS A 222 0.49 12.28 2.23
N GLN A 223 1.52 11.72 2.85
CA GLN A 223 2.86 11.62 2.26
C GLN A 223 2.86 10.72 1.01
N SER A 224 2.16 9.59 1.05
CA SER A 224 2.02 8.73 -0.12
C SER A 224 1.31 9.44 -1.27
N LEU A 225 0.26 10.21 -0.99
CA LEU A 225 -0.41 11.07 -1.98
C LEU A 225 0.53 12.13 -2.58
N PHE A 226 1.31 12.80 -1.73
CA PHE A 226 2.28 13.79 -2.17
C PHE A 226 3.30 13.17 -3.12
N MET A 227 3.87 12.02 -2.76
CA MET A 227 4.80 11.28 -3.61
C MET A 227 4.17 10.87 -4.95
N GLY A 228 2.95 10.33 -4.92
CA GLY A 228 2.23 9.97 -6.14
C GLY A 228 1.98 11.18 -7.06
N ASN A 229 1.62 12.31 -6.50
CA ASN A 229 1.46 13.54 -7.26
C ASN A 229 2.78 14.03 -7.86
N MET A 230 3.87 13.96 -7.09
CA MET A 230 5.20 14.35 -7.58
C MET A 230 5.71 13.44 -8.69
N LEU A 231 5.44 12.15 -8.62
CA LEU A 231 5.98 11.17 -9.59
C LEU A 231 5.10 11.02 -10.83
N PHE A 232 3.78 11.01 -10.68
CA PHE A 232 2.85 10.61 -11.73
C PHE A 232 1.92 11.73 -12.22
N ASN A 233 2.00 12.93 -11.63
CA ASN A 233 1.21 14.05 -12.12
C ASN A 233 1.79 14.56 -13.43
N VAL A 234 0.98 14.53 -14.48
CA VAL A 234 1.37 14.92 -15.85
C VAL A 234 1.02 16.36 -16.21
N LYS A 235 0.60 17.18 -15.25
CA LYS A 235 0.30 18.60 -15.52
C LYS A 235 1.57 19.33 -15.96
N PRO A 236 1.52 20.18 -17.02
CA PRO A 236 2.71 20.81 -17.62
C PRO A 236 3.58 21.57 -16.61
N HIS A 237 2.99 22.33 -15.68
CA HIS A 237 3.73 23.10 -14.69
C HIS A 237 4.44 22.20 -13.66
N ILE A 238 3.88 21.04 -13.31
CA ILE A 238 4.51 20.09 -12.42
C ILE A 238 5.64 19.36 -13.14
N ASN A 239 5.44 19.00 -14.41
CA ASN A 239 6.49 18.43 -15.25
C ASN A 239 7.69 19.37 -15.39
N PHE A 240 7.42 20.67 -15.62
CA PHE A 240 8.47 21.70 -15.69
C PHE A 240 9.25 21.80 -14.37
N LEU A 241 8.56 21.90 -13.24
CA LEU A 241 9.21 21.93 -11.91
C LEU A 241 10.05 20.68 -11.65
N ARG A 242 9.52 19.51 -11.99
CA ARG A 242 10.21 18.22 -11.90
C ARG A 242 11.49 18.20 -12.75
N SER A 243 11.41 18.68 -13.99
CA SER A 243 12.56 18.78 -14.89
C SER A 243 13.66 19.69 -14.33
N ILE A 244 13.29 20.81 -13.72
CA ILE A 244 14.24 21.69 -13.04
C ILE A 244 14.93 20.97 -11.87
N ILE A 245 14.15 20.28 -11.03
CA ILE A 245 14.69 19.52 -9.89
C ILE A 245 15.68 18.45 -10.36
N TYR A 246 15.33 17.70 -11.41
CA TYR A 246 16.22 16.68 -11.99
C TYR A 246 17.47 17.30 -12.62
N PHE A 247 17.36 18.45 -13.26
CA PHE A 247 18.50 19.15 -13.85
C PHE A 247 19.54 19.57 -12.78
N PHE A 248 19.07 20.16 -11.66
CA PHE A 248 19.98 20.64 -10.61
C PHE A 248 20.56 19.54 -9.73
N LYS A 249 19.85 18.42 -9.53
CA LYS A 249 20.34 17.32 -8.69
C LYS A 249 21.14 16.26 -9.45
N GLY A 250 21.23 16.39 -10.76
CA GLY A 250 21.91 15.42 -11.62
C GLY A 250 21.16 14.09 -11.72
N ALA A 251 21.24 13.43 -12.88
CA ALA A 251 20.52 12.19 -13.17
C ALA A 251 21.04 10.95 -12.38
N ARG A 252 21.86 11.13 -11.37
CA ARG A 252 22.52 10.05 -10.59
C ARG A 252 21.88 9.71 -9.25
N GLY A 253 20.85 10.46 -8.81
CA GLY A 253 20.15 10.18 -7.56
C GLY A 253 18.86 9.37 -7.81
N SER A 254 18.56 8.41 -6.94
CA SER A 254 17.22 7.82 -6.86
C SER A 254 16.20 8.93 -6.58
N PRO A 255 14.98 8.90 -7.17
CA PRO A 255 13.89 9.80 -6.76
C PRO A 255 13.64 9.80 -5.25
N ILE A 256 13.98 8.71 -4.57
CA ILE A 256 13.89 8.56 -3.11
C ILE A 256 14.95 9.42 -2.40
N ASP A 257 16.11 9.68 -3.01
CA ASP A 257 17.15 10.54 -2.45
C ASP A 257 16.79 12.05 -2.52
N LEU A 258 15.74 12.39 -3.26
CA LEU A 258 15.18 13.75 -3.32
C LEU A 258 14.41 14.13 -2.05
N PHE A 259 14.00 13.12 -1.29
CA PHE A 259 13.23 13.32 -0.07
C PHE A 259 14.10 12.85 1.09
N PRO A 260 14.32 13.69 2.11
CA PRO A 260 14.91 13.21 3.36
C PRO A 260 14.07 12.01 3.81
N ALA A 261 14.75 10.97 4.24
CA ALA A 261 14.08 9.78 4.75
C ALA A 261 13.02 10.22 5.76
N PHE A 262 11.76 10.06 5.39
CA PHE A 262 10.65 10.32 6.29
C PHE A 262 10.66 9.26 7.38
N VAL A 263 11.49 9.50 8.38
CA VAL A 263 11.27 8.91 9.70
C VAL A 263 10.34 9.91 10.39
N PRO A 264 9.09 9.56 10.68
CA PRO A 264 8.26 10.42 11.50
C PRO A 264 9.01 10.61 12.81
N GLU A 265 9.38 11.84 13.16
CA GLU A 265 9.97 12.17 14.46
C GLU A 265 9.03 11.82 15.62
N THR A 266 7.79 11.48 15.31
CA THR A 266 6.73 11.17 16.24
C THR A 266 6.20 9.75 16.12
N ILE A 267 7.06 8.74 15.90
CA ILE A 267 6.63 7.40 16.29
C ILE A 267 6.68 7.38 17.81
N THR A 268 5.57 7.73 18.45
CA THR A 268 5.35 7.42 19.87
C THR A 268 5.31 5.90 19.97
N VAL A 269 6.48 5.34 20.21
CA VAL A 269 6.60 3.91 20.49
C VAL A 269 5.81 3.68 21.76
N PRO A 270 4.80 2.81 21.78
CA PRO A 270 4.07 2.51 22.99
C PRO A 270 5.08 2.17 24.11
N ASN A 271 4.86 2.71 25.31
CA ASN A 271 5.73 2.43 26.47
C ASN A 271 5.98 0.92 26.57
N GLY A 272 7.24 0.51 26.50
CA GLY A 272 7.66 -0.91 26.51
C GLY A 272 8.33 -1.40 25.24
N PHE A 273 8.37 -0.63 24.15
CA PHE A 273 9.23 -0.94 23.01
C PHE A 273 10.56 -0.18 23.15
N LYS A 274 11.64 -0.91 23.37
CA LYS A 274 12.99 -0.33 23.26
C LYS A 274 13.39 -0.32 21.79
N PRO A 275 13.93 0.79 21.26
CA PRO A 275 14.50 0.78 19.92
C PRO A 275 15.65 -0.24 19.89
N GLY A 276 15.59 -1.15 18.92
CA GLY A 276 16.69 -2.07 18.62
C GLY A 276 17.90 -1.33 18.06
N LYS A 277 18.97 -2.07 17.75
CA LYS A 277 20.15 -1.51 17.09
C LYS A 277 19.77 -0.83 15.77
N THR A 278 20.38 0.31 15.47
CA THR A 278 20.23 0.98 14.18
C THR A 278 20.78 0.09 13.06
N ASN A 279 20.13 0.11 11.89
CA ASN A 279 20.70 -0.52 10.70
C ASN A 279 21.94 0.25 10.23
N GLN A 280 22.65 -0.27 9.21
CA GLN A 280 23.86 0.35 8.66
C GLN A 280 23.67 1.80 8.13
N LYS A 281 22.41 2.26 7.97
CA LYS A 281 22.05 3.62 7.56
C LYS A 281 21.56 4.50 8.73
N GLY A 282 21.68 4.04 9.98
CA GLY A 282 21.28 4.81 11.16
C GLY A 282 19.80 4.78 11.50
N TYR A 283 18.97 3.98 10.80
CA TYR A 283 17.55 3.87 11.12
C TYR A 283 17.31 2.92 12.30
N PRO A 284 16.47 3.28 13.27
CA PRO A 284 16.14 2.40 14.37
C PRO A 284 15.40 1.15 13.85
N MET A 285 15.95 -0.02 14.14
CA MET A 285 15.25 -1.29 13.93
C MET A 285 14.52 -1.68 15.21
N TYR A 286 13.20 -1.80 15.15
CA TYR A 286 12.40 -2.26 16.27
C TYR A 286 12.48 -3.78 16.34
N ASN A 287 13.01 -4.30 17.43
CA ASN A 287 13.05 -5.73 17.67
C ASN A 287 11.72 -6.19 18.27
N PHE A 288 10.87 -6.78 17.43
CA PHE A 288 9.56 -7.29 17.85
C PHE A 288 9.63 -8.62 18.63
N MET A 289 10.83 -9.16 18.86
CA MET A 289 11.06 -10.52 19.38
C MET A 289 11.69 -10.55 20.77
N THR A 290 11.88 -9.46 21.47
CA THR A 290 12.37 -9.54 22.85
C THR A 290 11.21 -9.86 23.78
N LYS A 291 11.20 -11.11 24.25
CA LYS A 291 10.62 -11.46 25.53
C LYS A 291 11.38 -10.66 26.60
N GLU A 292 10.74 -9.65 27.17
CA GLU A 292 10.87 -9.22 28.55
C GLU A 292 9.76 -8.22 28.83
#